data_8467f7a9f21b559edb8f7b2ebbd9e350
#
_entry.id   8467f7a9f21b559edb8f7b2ebbd9e350
#
_cell.length_a   1.000
_cell.length_b   1.000
_cell.length_c   1.000
_cell.angle_alpha   90.00
_cell.angle_beta   90.00
_cell.angle_gamma   90.00
#
_symmetry.space_group_name_H-M   'P 1'
#
loop_
_entity.id
_entity.type
_entity.pdbx_description
1 polymer ?
#
loop_
_entity_poly.entity_id
_entity_poly.type
_entity_poly.pdbx_seq_one_letter_code
_entity_poly.pdbx_strand_id
1 'polypeptide(L)'
;MAITAYFVRHGQTYLNRYNRVQGWSDAPLTAKGKADAQQTGKELAAIDFDYLFCSDLPRTVATARLLLVADTNTTITEPIPDKAFREEFFGYFEGQNAAEFTSFLGGAAGARWTFTDMFNAWGPDKLKDKVAAADPYGDAEDHVQFWNRVGKGIDRLRALPDGSTAVIVTHGVTIRSIVEHFGYHTTESARNGSMTRLTLTPTTTHVDFYNQLELPN
;
A
#
# COMPACT_ATOMS: atom_id res chain seq x y z
N MET A 1 -21.14 14.22 3.48
CA MET A 1 -20.31 14.60 2.35
C MET A 1 -19.12 13.66 2.32
N ALA A 2 -18.41 13.54 1.21
CA ALA A 2 -17.47 12.44 1.00
C ALA A 2 -16.09 12.94 0.57
N ILE A 3 -15.04 12.21 0.92
CA ILE A 3 -13.67 12.39 0.46
C ILE A 3 -13.37 11.32 -0.59
N THR A 4 -12.75 11.72 -1.70
CA THR A 4 -12.23 10.78 -2.69
C THR A 4 -10.76 10.51 -2.37
N ALA A 5 -10.38 9.24 -2.16
CA ALA A 5 -9.03 8.84 -1.82
C ALA A 5 -8.46 7.86 -2.86
N TYR A 6 -7.36 8.24 -3.50
CA TYR A 6 -6.61 7.39 -4.43
C TYR A 6 -5.39 6.82 -3.74
N PHE A 7 -5.41 5.53 -3.44
CA PHE A 7 -4.26 4.82 -2.91
C PHE A 7 -3.40 4.30 -4.06
N VAL A 8 -2.13 4.66 -4.07
CA VAL A 8 -1.16 4.30 -5.10
C VAL A 8 -0.08 3.41 -4.48
N ARG A 9 0.14 2.21 -5.02
CA ARG A 9 1.28 1.41 -4.61
C ARG A 9 2.57 2.01 -5.17
N HIS A 10 3.60 2.17 -4.32
CA HIS A 10 4.91 2.66 -4.74
C HIS A 10 5.48 1.91 -5.95
N GLY A 11 6.36 2.54 -6.72
CA GLY A 11 7.06 1.94 -7.85
C GLY A 11 7.92 0.73 -7.44
N GLN A 12 8.23 -0.15 -8.39
CA GLN A 12 9.04 -1.34 -8.13
C GLN A 12 10.40 -0.98 -7.54
N THR A 13 10.78 -1.63 -6.42
CA THR A 13 12.10 -1.56 -5.79
C THR A 13 12.98 -2.74 -6.18
N TYR A 14 14.28 -2.68 -5.82
CA TYR A 14 15.16 -3.84 -5.99
C TYR A 14 14.76 -5.02 -5.10
N LEU A 15 14.22 -4.79 -3.89
CA LEU A 15 13.68 -5.89 -3.06
C LEU A 15 12.49 -6.57 -3.74
N ASN A 16 11.57 -5.80 -4.35
CA ASN A 16 10.47 -6.38 -5.14
C ASN A 16 11.01 -7.20 -6.33
N ARG A 17 11.99 -6.64 -7.09
CA ARG A 17 12.60 -7.33 -8.23
C ARG A 17 13.26 -8.66 -7.84
N TYR A 18 13.86 -8.72 -6.65
CA TYR A 18 14.55 -9.90 -6.15
C TYR A 18 13.65 -10.83 -5.32
N ASN A 19 12.34 -10.58 -5.33
CA ASN A 19 11.33 -11.36 -4.58
C ASN A 19 11.70 -11.47 -3.08
N ARG A 20 11.93 -10.32 -2.44
CA ARG A 20 12.21 -10.25 -1.00
C ARG A 20 11.07 -9.59 -0.25
N VAL A 21 10.84 -10.02 0.97
CA VAL A 21 9.91 -9.40 1.92
C VAL A 21 10.32 -7.95 2.16
N GLN A 22 9.39 -7.04 2.01
CA GLN A 22 9.67 -5.60 2.17
C GLN A 22 8.51 -4.91 2.87
N GLY A 23 8.64 -4.78 4.16
CA GLY A 23 7.77 -3.97 5.01
C GLY A 23 8.41 -2.61 5.30
N TRP A 24 9.05 -2.46 6.47
CA TRP A 24 9.73 -1.21 6.84
C TRP A 24 11.18 -1.13 6.34
N SER A 25 11.80 -2.26 5.97
CA SER A 25 13.06 -2.23 5.23
C SER A 25 12.90 -1.49 3.90
N ASP A 26 13.95 -0.83 3.41
CA ASP A 26 13.87 -0.03 2.20
C ASP A 26 14.92 -0.39 1.16
N ALA A 27 14.60 -0.14 -0.10
CA ALA A 27 15.50 -0.24 -1.24
C ALA A 27 15.10 0.79 -2.30
N PRO A 28 16.06 1.29 -3.09
CA PRO A 28 15.79 2.23 -4.17
C PRO A 28 14.79 1.69 -5.20
N LEU A 29 14.08 2.59 -5.88
CA LEU A 29 13.27 2.26 -7.04
C LEU A 29 14.16 1.79 -8.20
N THR A 30 13.73 0.74 -8.91
CA THR A 30 14.33 0.32 -10.17
C THR A 30 14.03 1.33 -11.29
N ALA A 31 14.71 1.23 -12.43
CA ALA A 31 14.36 2.04 -13.61
C ALA A 31 12.90 1.83 -14.03
N LYS A 32 12.41 0.57 -13.98
CA LYS A 32 10.99 0.26 -14.20
C LYS A 32 10.09 0.96 -13.19
N GLY A 33 10.42 0.86 -11.88
CA GLY A 33 9.61 1.49 -10.82
C GLY A 33 9.53 3.00 -10.94
N LYS A 34 10.59 3.66 -11.41
CA LYS A 34 10.58 5.10 -11.72
C LYS A 34 9.66 5.42 -12.92
N ALA A 35 9.74 4.61 -13.98
CA ALA A 35 8.87 4.77 -15.16
C ALA A 35 7.39 4.52 -14.83
N ASP A 36 7.10 3.48 -14.03
CA ASP A 36 5.75 3.18 -13.54
C ASP A 36 5.18 4.37 -12.74
N ALA A 37 5.97 4.94 -11.81
CA ALA A 37 5.58 6.12 -11.04
C ALA A 37 5.28 7.33 -11.94
N GLN A 38 6.13 7.60 -12.92
CA GLN A 38 5.87 8.70 -13.87
C GLN A 38 4.61 8.46 -14.72
N GLN A 39 4.34 7.22 -15.12
CA GLN A 39 3.11 6.90 -15.84
C GLN A 39 1.88 7.14 -14.96
N THR A 40 1.92 6.68 -13.71
CA THR A 40 0.83 6.95 -12.75
C THR A 40 0.60 8.45 -12.55
N GLY A 41 1.67 9.28 -12.51
CA GLY A 41 1.54 10.73 -12.43
C GLY A 41 0.81 11.33 -13.64
N LYS A 42 1.07 10.82 -14.84
CA LYS A 42 0.34 11.25 -16.05
C LYS A 42 -1.14 10.88 -16.02
N GLU A 43 -1.48 9.71 -15.47
CA GLU A 43 -2.87 9.31 -15.27
C GLU A 43 -3.56 10.24 -14.26
N LEU A 44 -2.88 10.56 -13.14
CA LEU A 44 -3.40 11.46 -12.11
C LEU A 44 -3.57 12.91 -12.60
N ALA A 45 -2.84 13.34 -13.63
CA ALA A 45 -3.03 14.65 -14.25
C ALA A 45 -4.44 14.86 -14.87
N ALA A 46 -5.23 13.80 -15.01
CA ALA A 46 -6.63 13.88 -15.42
C ALA A 46 -7.60 14.24 -14.29
N ILE A 47 -7.12 14.30 -13.05
CA ILE A 47 -7.92 14.63 -11.86
C ILE A 47 -7.26 15.76 -11.08
N ASP A 48 -8.10 16.66 -10.54
CA ASP A 48 -7.64 17.63 -9.56
C ASP A 48 -7.62 16.98 -8.17
N PHE A 49 -6.49 17.03 -7.47
CA PHE A 49 -6.39 16.56 -6.10
C PHE A 49 -5.80 17.64 -5.18
N ASP A 50 -6.35 17.70 -3.96
CA ASP A 50 -6.03 18.74 -2.98
C ASP A 50 -4.85 18.36 -2.09
N TYR A 51 -4.62 17.05 -1.92
CA TYR A 51 -3.61 16.51 -1.00
C TYR A 51 -2.84 15.36 -1.62
N LEU A 52 -1.52 15.34 -1.39
CA LEU A 52 -0.67 14.20 -1.67
C LEU A 52 0.01 13.74 -0.38
N PHE A 53 -0.47 12.64 0.18
CA PHE A 53 0.17 11.95 1.29
C PHE A 53 1.09 10.83 0.77
N CYS A 54 2.06 10.44 1.57
CA CYS A 54 2.81 9.22 1.33
C CYS A 54 3.20 8.56 2.67
N SER A 55 3.45 7.27 2.67
CA SER A 55 4.25 6.66 3.73
C SER A 55 5.59 7.41 3.83
N ASP A 56 6.17 7.49 5.02
CA ASP A 56 7.45 8.18 5.24
C ASP A 56 8.67 7.33 4.82
N LEU A 57 8.46 6.13 4.27
CA LEU A 57 9.54 5.29 3.75
C LEU A 57 10.10 5.85 2.43
N PRO A 58 11.44 5.82 2.23
CA PRO A 58 12.09 6.48 1.09
C PRO A 58 11.51 6.12 -0.28
N ARG A 59 11.12 4.86 -0.51
CA ARG A 59 10.52 4.40 -1.79
C ARG A 59 9.18 5.06 -2.11
N THR A 60 8.35 5.31 -1.09
CA THR A 60 7.05 5.98 -1.28
C THR A 60 7.22 7.47 -1.47
N VAL A 61 8.13 8.11 -0.73
CA VAL A 61 8.49 9.52 -0.94
C VAL A 61 9.05 9.74 -2.34
N ALA A 62 9.98 8.85 -2.78
CA ALA A 62 10.54 8.92 -4.14
C ALA A 62 9.47 8.71 -5.21
N THR A 63 8.53 7.77 -5.00
CA THR A 63 7.40 7.56 -5.91
C THR A 63 6.52 8.80 -5.97
N ALA A 64 6.11 9.36 -4.82
CA ALA A 64 5.26 10.54 -4.74
C ALA A 64 5.87 11.75 -5.46
N ARG A 65 7.17 11.99 -5.30
CA ARG A 65 7.88 13.06 -6.03
C ARG A 65 7.89 12.83 -7.54
N LEU A 66 8.02 11.58 -8.01
CA LEU A 66 7.95 11.26 -9.44
C LEU A 66 6.53 11.44 -10.00
N LEU A 67 5.49 11.19 -9.21
CA LEU A 67 4.11 11.51 -9.58
C LEU A 67 3.98 13.03 -9.83
N LEU A 68 4.44 13.86 -8.90
CA LEU A 68 4.37 15.33 -9.02
C LEU A 68 5.14 15.87 -10.23
N VAL A 69 6.30 15.30 -10.54
CA VAL A 69 7.08 15.72 -11.73
C VAL A 69 6.35 15.40 -13.03
N ALA A 70 5.57 14.32 -13.05
CA ALA A 70 4.86 13.86 -14.26
C ALA A 70 3.44 14.46 -14.37
N ASP A 71 2.86 14.90 -13.27
CA ASP A 71 1.57 15.61 -13.24
C ASP A 71 1.82 17.10 -13.45
N THR A 72 1.42 17.59 -14.62
CA THR A 72 1.60 19.00 -15.00
C THR A 72 0.49 19.93 -14.53
N ASN A 73 -0.57 19.39 -13.90
CA ASN A 73 -1.75 20.15 -13.50
C ASN A 73 -1.79 20.46 -12.01
N THR A 74 -1.08 19.68 -11.18
CA THR A 74 -1.07 19.89 -9.74
C THR A 74 -0.26 21.11 -9.32
N THR A 75 -0.72 21.80 -8.28
CA THR A 75 0.02 22.90 -7.61
C THR A 75 0.78 22.41 -6.38
N ILE A 76 0.65 21.14 -6.01
CA ILE A 76 1.35 20.54 -4.88
C ILE A 76 2.83 20.37 -5.27
N THR A 77 3.73 20.85 -4.41
CA THR A 77 5.19 20.78 -4.67
C THR A 77 5.91 19.68 -3.92
N GLU A 78 5.36 19.22 -2.79
CA GLU A 78 5.95 18.16 -1.96
C GLU A 78 4.85 17.28 -1.34
N PRO A 79 5.10 15.97 -1.21
CA PRO A 79 4.17 15.07 -0.52
C PRO A 79 4.24 15.26 1.00
N ILE A 80 3.16 14.92 1.69
CA ILE A 80 3.04 14.92 3.16
C ILE A 80 3.36 13.51 3.67
N PRO A 81 4.53 13.27 4.30
CA PRO A 81 4.88 11.96 4.84
C PRO A 81 4.05 11.63 6.08
N ASP A 82 3.55 10.39 6.16
CA ASP A 82 2.77 9.91 7.29
C ASP A 82 3.05 8.44 7.59
N LYS A 83 3.51 8.15 8.81
CA LYS A 83 3.80 6.78 9.30
C LYS A 83 2.56 5.88 9.30
N ALA A 84 1.36 6.45 9.36
CA ALA A 84 0.13 5.67 9.31
C ALA A 84 0.00 4.87 8.02
N PHE A 85 0.59 5.33 6.93
CA PHE A 85 0.53 4.66 5.62
C PHE A 85 1.74 3.77 5.31
N ARG A 86 2.57 3.42 6.31
CA ARG A 86 3.64 2.41 6.14
C ARG A 86 3.06 1.05 5.81
N GLU A 87 3.90 0.19 5.20
CA GLU A 87 3.61 -1.23 5.04
C GLU A 87 3.53 -1.94 6.40
N GLU A 88 2.99 -3.15 6.43
CA GLU A 88 3.14 -4.07 7.55
C GLU A 88 4.63 -4.20 7.92
N PHE A 89 4.94 -4.18 9.22
CA PHE A 89 6.28 -4.46 9.69
C PHE A 89 6.45 -5.97 9.89
N PHE A 90 7.34 -6.56 9.10
CA PHE A 90 7.57 -8.01 9.12
C PHE A 90 8.61 -8.46 10.16
N GLY A 91 9.13 -7.56 11.00
CA GLY A 91 10.10 -7.89 12.05
C GLY A 91 11.31 -8.64 11.53
N TYR A 92 11.60 -9.80 12.13
CA TYR A 92 12.71 -10.67 11.73
C TYR A 92 12.72 -11.06 10.25
N PHE A 93 11.58 -11.06 9.59
CA PHE A 93 11.45 -11.48 8.20
C PHE A 93 11.76 -10.39 7.18
N GLU A 94 12.06 -9.17 7.63
CA GLU A 94 12.43 -8.08 6.73
C GLU A 94 13.63 -8.42 5.85
N GLY A 95 13.49 -8.23 4.53
CA GLY A 95 14.54 -8.52 3.54
C GLY A 95 14.76 -9.99 3.22
N GLN A 96 14.07 -10.93 3.86
CA GLN A 96 14.20 -12.35 3.57
C GLN A 96 13.67 -12.70 2.18
N ASN A 97 14.11 -13.85 1.63
CA ASN A 97 13.55 -14.39 0.40
C ASN A 97 12.08 -14.73 0.61
N ALA A 98 11.20 -14.23 -0.26
CA ALA A 98 9.76 -14.39 -0.08
C ALA A 98 9.32 -15.87 -0.18
N ALA A 99 9.98 -16.70 -1.01
CA ALA A 99 9.64 -18.11 -1.10
C ALA A 99 10.06 -18.90 0.16
N GLU A 100 11.21 -18.55 0.77
CA GLU A 100 11.64 -19.13 2.05
C GLU A 100 10.70 -18.72 3.18
N PHE A 101 10.35 -17.43 3.25
CA PHE A 101 9.40 -16.89 4.20
C PHE A 101 8.03 -17.57 4.11
N THR A 102 7.47 -17.70 2.89
CA THR A 102 6.18 -18.35 2.71
C THR A 102 6.22 -19.84 3.02
N SER A 103 7.32 -20.51 2.68
CA SER A 103 7.52 -21.92 3.03
C SER A 103 7.63 -22.11 4.55
N PHE A 104 8.31 -21.21 5.25
CA PHE A 104 8.42 -21.24 6.71
C PHE A 104 7.07 -21.06 7.40
N LEU A 105 6.31 -20.02 7.02
CA LEU A 105 5.00 -19.73 7.60
C LEU A 105 3.93 -20.78 7.25
N GLY A 106 3.91 -21.25 6.02
CA GLY A 106 2.91 -22.18 5.51
C GLY A 106 3.15 -23.64 5.94
N GLY A 107 4.33 -23.94 6.44
CA GLY A 107 4.72 -25.32 6.77
C GLY A 107 4.58 -26.27 5.58
N ALA A 108 4.29 -27.55 5.84
CA ALA A 108 4.15 -28.58 4.79
C ALA A 108 3.03 -28.26 3.78
N ALA A 109 1.93 -27.63 4.22
CA ALA A 109 0.82 -27.25 3.34
C ALA A 109 1.17 -26.02 2.47
N GLY A 110 2.03 -25.13 2.95
CA GLY A 110 2.40 -23.87 2.30
C GLY A 110 3.73 -23.91 1.54
N ALA A 111 4.38 -25.06 1.40
CA ALA A 111 5.72 -25.17 0.82
C ALA A 111 5.86 -24.64 -0.63
N ARG A 112 4.74 -24.37 -1.32
CA ARG A 112 4.70 -23.79 -2.66
C ARG A 112 3.87 -22.50 -2.73
N TRP A 113 3.40 -21.98 -1.59
CA TRP A 113 2.57 -20.80 -1.56
C TRP A 113 3.39 -19.54 -1.84
N THR A 114 2.77 -18.64 -2.59
CA THR A 114 3.19 -17.24 -2.66
C THR A 114 2.61 -16.47 -1.47
N PHE A 115 3.07 -15.24 -1.27
CA PHE A 115 2.47 -14.34 -0.29
C PHE A 115 0.96 -14.10 -0.58
N THR A 116 0.62 -14.02 -1.86
CA THR A 116 -0.78 -13.89 -2.31
C THR A 116 -1.62 -15.10 -1.93
N ASP A 117 -1.08 -16.31 -2.05
CA ASP A 117 -1.80 -17.54 -1.65
C ASP A 117 -2.08 -17.58 -0.15
N MET A 118 -1.11 -17.15 0.68
CA MET A 118 -1.30 -17.03 2.12
C MET A 118 -2.39 -16.01 2.47
N PHE A 119 -2.34 -14.86 1.81
CA PHE A 119 -3.33 -13.81 1.99
C PHE A 119 -4.74 -14.32 1.62
N ASN A 120 -4.87 -15.04 0.51
CA ASN A 120 -6.13 -15.64 0.07
C ASN A 120 -6.64 -16.72 1.03
N ALA A 121 -5.73 -17.53 1.60
CA ALA A 121 -6.09 -18.63 2.48
C ALA A 121 -6.47 -18.17 3.90
N TRP A 122 -5.83 -17.12 4.41
CA TRP A 122 -5.99 -16.71 5.81
C TRP A 122 -6.68 -15.38 6.01
N GLY A 123 -6.70 -14.55 4.97
CA GLY A 123 -7.11 -13.14 5.06
C GLY A 123 -6.03 -12.25 5.68
N PRO A 124 -6.20 -10.92 5.56
CA PRO A 124 -5.17 -9.96 5.95
C PRO A 124 -4.80 -10.00 7.44
N ASP A 125 -5.79 -10.06 8.31
CA ASP A 125 -5.57 -9.93 9.76
C ASP A 125 -4.91 -11.18 10.33
N LYS A 126 -5.43 -12.36 9.98
CA LYS A 126 -4.87 -13.63 10.42
C LYS A 126 -3.46 -13.88 9.86
N LEU A 127 -3.16 -13.37 8.66
CA LEU A 127 -1.80 -13.43 8.12
C LEU A 127 -0.83 -12.63 8.98
N LYS A 128 -1.17 -11.39 9.35
CA LYS A 128 -0.37 -10.55 10.26
C LYS A 128 -0.12 -11.23 11.60
N ASP A 129 -1.17 -11.79 12.21
CA ASP A 129 -1.03 -12.52 13.48
C ASP A 129 -0.10 -13.74 13.37
N LYS A 130 -0.14 -14.44 12.23
CA LYS A 130 0.77 -15.55 11.99
C LYS A 130 2.21 -15.10 11.80
N VAL A 131 2.44 -13.98 11.13
CA VAL A 131 3.76 -13.37 10.98
C VAL A 131 4.30 -12.96 12.36
N ALA A 132 3.51 -12.23 13.14
CA ALA A 132 3.87 -11.79 14.49
C ALA A 132 4.16 -12.97 15.43
N ALA A 133 3.32 -14.01 15.41
CA ALA A 133 3.51 -15.22 16.23
C ALA A 133 4.74 -16.05 15.81
N ALA A 134 5.18 -15.94 14.56
CA ALA A 134 6.35 -16.65 14.04
C ALA A 134 7.67 -15.89 14.22
N ASP A 135 7.59 -14.59 14.53
CA ASP A 135 8.78 -13.75 14.74
C ASP A 135 9.44 -14.10 16.09
N PRO A 136 10.68 -14.63 16.09
CA PRO A 136 11.35 -15.03 17.34
C PRO A 136 11.72 -13.85 18.26
N TYR A 137 11.71 -12.62 17.74
CA TYR A 137 12.01 -11.40 18.50
C TYR A 137 10.74 -10.66 18.96
N GLY A 138 9.58 -10.96 18.36
CA GLY A 138 8.32 -10.30 18.66
C GLY A 138 8.22 -8.86 18.17
N ASP A 139 9.00 -8.50 17.15
CA ASP A 139 9.03 -7.16 16.57
C ASP A 139 7.98 -6.97 15.47
N ALA A 140 7.56 -8.05 14.80
CA ALA A 140 6.60 -7.98 13.70
C ALA A 140 5.23 -7.47 14.16
N GLU A 141 4.61 -6.65 13.31
CA GLU A 141 3.31 -6.01 13.59
C GLU A 141 2.17 -7.05 13.49
N ASP A 142 1.37 -7.19 14.54
CA ASP A 142 0.12 -7.94 14.49
C ASP A 142 -1.02 -7.10 13.88
N HIS A 143 -2.21 -7.71 13.69
CA HIS A 143 -3.33 -6.99 13.08
C HIS A 143 -3.82 -5.82 13.95
N VAL A 144 -3.76 -5.91 15.28
CA VAL A 144 -4.20 -4.84 16.19
C VAL A 144 -3.26 -3.63 16.06
N GLN A 145 -1.96 -3.86 16.08
CA GLN A 145 -0.95 -2.81 15.92
C GLN A 145 -1.07 -2.14 14.55
N PHE A 146 -1.23 -2.96 13.48
CA PHE A 146 -1.44 -2.48 12.13
C PHE A 146 -2.65 -1.55 12.03
N TRP A 147 -3.84 -2.00 12.51
CA TRP A 147 -5.06 -1.20 12.43
C TRP A 147 -5.07 0.01 13.36
N ASN A 148 -4.40 -0.06 14.53
CA ASN A 148 -4.19 1.11 15.39
C ASN A 148 -3.41 2.24 14.68
N ARG A 149 -2.54 1.87 13.75
CA ARG A 149 -1.76 2.82 12.94
C ARG A 149 -2.51 3.26 11.69
N VAL A 150 -2.93 2.32 10.84
CA VAL A 150 -3.61 2.60 9.57
C VAL A 150 -4.96 3.27 9.79
N GLY A 151 -5.72 2.85 10.81
CA GLY A 151 -6.99 3.47 11.18
C GLY A 151 -6.87 4.98 11.44
N LYS A 152 -5.81 5.40 12.14
CA LYS A 152 -5.54 6.85 12.35
C LYS A 152 -5.27 7.58 11.03
N GLY A 153 -4.66 6.92 10.03
CA GLY A 153 -4.51 7.46 8.69
C GLY A 153 -5.85 7.66 7.98
N ILE A 154 -6.71 6.65 8.03
CA ILE A 154 -8.06 6.72 7.46
C ILE A 154 -8.89 7.82 8.15
N ASP A 155 -8.81 7.93 9.47
CA ASP A 155 -9.53 8.97 10.23
C ASP A 155 -9.05 10.39 9.83
N ARG A 156 -7.74 10.57 9.58
CA ARG A 156 -7.23 11.85 9.04
C ARG A 156 -7.77 12.17 7.67
N LEU A 157 -7.88 11.16 6.78
CA LEU A 157 -8.50 11.38 5.46
C LEU A 157 -9.96 11.80 5.61
N ARG A 158 -10.72 11.16 6.51
CA ARG A 158 -12.12 11.53 6.79
C ARG A 158 -12.29 12.92 7.37
N ALA A 159 -11.26 13.43 8.05
CA ALA A 159 -11.26 14.78 8.64
C ALA A 159 -10.89 15.89 7.66
N LEU A 160 -10.54 15.57 6.41
CA LEU A 160 -10.30 16.57 5.37
C LEU A 160 -11.59 17.34 5.04
N PRO A 161 -11.48 18.57 4.48
CA PRO A 161 -12.65 19.30 4.01
C PRO A 161 -13.52 18.47 3.06
N ASP A 162 -14.83 18.60 3.20
CA ASP A 162 -15.79 17.87 2.35
C ASP A 162 -15.58 18.13 0.87
N GLY A 163 -15.62 17.06 0.08
CA GLY A 163 -15.38 17.09 -1.36
C GLY A 163 -13.92 17.04 -1.75
N SER A 164 -12.98 17.02 -0.78
CA SER A 164 -11.56 16.90 -1.09
C SER A 164 -11.23 15.60 -1.80
N THR A 165 -10.24 15.69 -2.68
CA THR A 165 -9.57 14.55 -3.31
C THR A 165 -8.16 14.42 -2.74
N ALA A 166 -7.79 13.24 -2.25
CA ALA A 166 -6.48 12.94 -1.73
C ALA A 166 -5.82 11.79 -2.49
N VAL A 167 -4.53 11.92 -2.80
CA VAL A 167 -3.69 10.83 -3.31
C VAL A 167 -2.79 10.35 -2.18
N ILE A 168 -2.67 9.04 -1.98
CA ILE A 168 -1.89 8.42 -0.92
C ILE A 168 -0.93 7.39 -1.49
N VAL A 169 0.36 7.69 -1.54
CA VAL A 169 1.37 6.72 -1.97
C VAL A 169 1.74 5.81 -0.81
N THR A 170 1.43 4.52 -0.94
CA THR A 170 1.60 3.51 0.10
C THR A 170 2.05 2.16 -0.48
N HIS A 171 1.64 1.04 0.09
CA HIS A 171 2.22 -0.28 -0.12
C HIS A 171 1.16 -1.34 -0.45
N GLY A 172 1.63 -2.49 -0.93
CA GLY A 172 0.77 -3.53 -1.48
C GLY A 172 -0.12 -4.21 -0.45
N VAL A 173 0.45 -4.63 0.69
CA VAL A 173 -0.31 -5.30 1.76
C VAL A 173 -1.25 -4.30 2.44
N THR A 174 -0.78 -3.07 2.67
CA THR A 174 -1.59 -2.01 3.26
C THR A 174 -2.82 -1.70 2.41
N ILE A 175 -2.66 -1.50 1.09
CA ILE A 175 -3.81 -1.23 0.19
C ILE A 175 -4.78 -2.41 0.21
N ARG A 176 -4.27 -3.64 0.06
CA ARG A 176 -5.11 -4.83 0.04
C ARG A 176 -5.85 -5.03 1.37
N SER A 177 -5.17 -4.83 2.50
CA SER A 177 -5.80 -4.89 3.82
C SER A 177 -6.94 -3.87 3.96
N ILE A 178 -6.73 -2.63 3.49
CA ILE A 178 -7.74 -1.57 3.53
C ILE A 178 -8.97 -1.98 2.71
N VAL A 179 -8.81 -2.40 1.46
CA VAL A 179 -9.97 -2.73 0.62
C VAL A 179 -10.74 -3.95 1.14
N GLU A 180 -10.04 -4.98 1.64
CA GLU A 180 -10.70 -6.15 2.22
C GLU A 180 -11.42 -5.82 3.54
N HIS A 181 -10.86 -4.95 4.38
CA HIS A 181 -11.52 -4.46 5.60
C HIS A 181 -12.85 -3.76 5.30
N PHE A 182 -12.92 -3.05 4.18
CA PHE A 182 -14.15 -2.38 3.73
C PHE A 182 -15.02 -3.25 2.80
N GLY A 183 -14.82 -4.55 2.80
CA GLY A 183 -15.71 -5.52 2.16
C GLY A 183 -15.45 -5.75 0.67
N TYR A 184 -14.35 -5.24 0.11
CA TYR A 184 -13.96 -5.54 -1.27
C TYR A 184 -13.03 -6.76 -1.29
N HIS A 185 -13.55 -7.91 -1.68
CA HIS A 185 -12.77 -9.15 -1.74
C HIS A 185 -12.00 -9.27 -3.05
N THR A 186 -10.70 -9.55 -2.95
CA THR A 186 -9.82 -9.74 -4.11
C THR A 186 -8.83 -10.87 -3.90
N THR A 187 -8.50 -11.56 -4.97
CA THR A 187 -7.45 -12.60 -4.98
C THR A 187 -6.11 -12.07 -5.48
N GLU A 188 -6.04 -10.80 -5.87
CA GLU A 188 -4.87 -10.19 -6.45
C GLU A 188 -4.14 -9.29 -5.46
N SER A 189 -2.82 -9.21 -5.58
CA SER A 189 -2.02 -8.18 -4.92
C SER A 189 -2.00 -6.90 -5.76
N ALA A 190 -2.06 -5.74 -5.13
CA ALA A 190 -1.89 -4.47 -5.82
C ALA A 190 -0.54 -4.44 -6.57
N ARG A 191 -0.54 -4.07 -7.85
CA ARG A 191 0.67 -3.95 -8.69
C ARG A 191 1.43 -2.67 -8.37
N ASN A 192 2.76 -2.65 -8.55
CA ASN A 192 3.53 -1.41 -8.43
C ASN A 192 2.98 -0.34 -9.39
N GLY A 193 2.78 0.87 -8.91
CA GLY A 193 2.19 1.98 -9.67
C GLY A 193 0.68 1.89 -9.88
N SER A 194 -0.01 0.84 -9.40
CA SER A 194 -1.45 0.76 -9.53
C SER A 194 -2.18 1.72 -8.59
N MET A 195 -3.36 2.14 -9.02
CA MET A 195 -4.29 3.01 -8.30
C MET A 195 -5.48 2.21 -7.79
N THR A 196 -5.96 2.59 -6.62
CA THR A 196 -7.17 2.06 -5.98
C THR A 196 -7.95 3.25 -5.44
N ARG A 197 -9.22 3.41 -5.83
CA ARG A 197 -10.05 4.54 -5.39
C ARG A 197 -11.06 4.10 -4.36
N LEU A 198 -11.16 4.91 -3.30
CA LEU A 198 -12.16 4.78 -2.26
C LEU A 198 -12.91 6.10 -2.09
N THR A 199 -14.20 5.98 -1.84
CA THR A 199 -15.05 7.07 -1.37
C THR A 199 -15.27 6.93 0.13
N LEU A 200 -14.81 7.92 0.91
CA LEU A 200 -14.86 7.93 2.36
C LEU A 200 -15.94 8.94 2.82
N THR A 201 -16.93 8.46 3.57
CA THR A 201 -17.86 9.33 4.32
C THR A 201 -17.48 9.30 5.81
N PRO A 202 -18.10 10.11 6.66
CA PRO A 202 -17.86 10.05 8.11
C PRO A 202 -18.10 8.65 8.71
N THR A 203 -18.99 7.86 8.15
CA THR A 203 -19.44 6.57 8.71
C THR A 203 -19.21 5.38 7.81
N THR A 204 -18.99 5.57 6.51
CA THR A 204 -18.86 4.48 5.53
C THR A 204 -17.64 4.67 4.66
N THR A 205 -17.19 3.58 4.08
CA THR A 205 -16.15 3.56 3.04
C THR A 205 -16.61 2.63 1.92
N HIS A 206 -16.51 3.10 0.70
CA HIS A 206 -16.80 2.33 -0.51
C HIS A 206 -15.54 2.20 -1.35
N VAL A 207 -15.23 1.02 -1.84
CA VAL A 207 -14.15 0.80 -2.80
C VAL A 207 -14.71 0.91 -4.19
N ASP A 208 -14.36 1.97 -4.91
CA ASP A 208 -14.87 2.25 -6.25
C ASP A 208 -14.20 1.38 -7.30
N PHE A 209 -12.88 1.23 -7.22
CA PHE A 209 -12.10 0.29 -8.01
C PHE A 209 -10.78 -0.07 -7.28
N TYR A 210 -10.20 -1.20 -7.69
CA TYR A 210 -8.96 -1.73 -7.13
C TYR A 210 -7.94 -2.06 -8.23
N ASN A 211 -6.66 -1.77 -7.97
CA ASN A 211 -5.50 -2.27 -8.71
C ASN A 211 -5.47 -1.91 -10.21
N GLN A 212 -5.89 -0.69 -10.58
CA GLN A 212 -5.88 -0.20 -11.96
C GLN A 212 -4.58 0.55 -12.28
N LEU A 213 -3.98 0.35 -13.46
CA LEU A 213 -2.82 1.11 -13.96
C LEU A 213 -3.24 2.35 -14.75
N GLU A 214 -4.45 2.38 -15.23
CA GLU A 214 -5.09 3.49 -15.94
C GLU A 214 -6.38 3.85 -15.19
N LEU A 215 -6.77 5.11 -15.22
CA LEU A 215 -8.03 5.53 -14.62
C LEU A 215 -9.20 4.95 -15.43
N PRO A 216 -10.18 4.31 -14.79
CA PRO A 216 -11.40 3.90 -15.46
C PRO A 216 -12.14 5.10 -16.08
N ASN A 217 -12.67 4.91 -17.29
CA ASN A 217 -13.50 5.91 -17.99
C ASN A 217 -14.77 6.24 -17.23
#